data_c71db120f985a83ae2985589048a86e5
#
_entry.id   c71db120f985a83ae2985589048a86e5
#
_cell.length_a   1.000
_cell.length_b   1.000
_cell.length_c   1.000
_cell.angle_alpha   90.00
_cell.angle_beta   90.00
_cell.angle_gamma   90.00
#
_symmetry.space_group_name_H-M   'P 1'
#
loop_
_entity.id
_entity.type
_entity.pdbx_description
1 polymer ?
#
loop_
_entity_poly.entity_id
_entity_poly.type
_entity_poly.pdbx_seq_one_letter_code
_entity_poly.pdbx_strand_id
1 'polypeptide(L)'
;MKWLLAGALVALMGATGLSQVQSQAPVAPRLLSETGLYAGEGTRVLDVRNRPFAPQYPLWSDGAGKRRWVRLPEGSTIDVTNADHWEFPVGTKFWKEFDFDGRKVETRFLWKVTKTNWVFASYAWNAEQTEAMRVPEAGLPDAALIAPGKRHGIPSVMECRACHDSSRTEILGFGALQLSDDRDPNALHADTLTADMITLRTLVNERLISPMRTQFKTNPPRITAATPEARAALGYLSTNCGSCHNRDSSIASLGLLLKYSVADVRRAGTLVPAVPDCPPALATTIGRKGHWLVPANPDESRLISPGKPELSSLIERVRSRRPSSQMPPIGTVVRDRAAVELLTAWVTASPDEWARLAATCGPGRS
;
A
#
# COMPACT_ATOMS: atom_id res chain seq x y z
N MET A 1 72.34 57.52 -3.66
CA MET A 1 71.25 57.36 -4.64
C MET A 1 71.41 56.00 -5.31
N LYS A 2 70.62 54.96 -4.83
CA LYS A 2 70.60 53.63 -5.42
C LYS A 2 69.12 53.17 -5.49
N TRP A 3 68.61 53.02 -6.67
CA TRP A 3 67.27 52.54 -6.96
C TRP A 3 67.27 51.00 -6.90
N LEU A 4 66.44 50.44 -6.11
CA LEU A 4 66.16 49.01 -6.10
C LEU A 4 64.80 48.76 -6.78
N LEU A 5 64.83 48.09 -7.92
CA LEU A 5 63.69 47.58 -8.66
C LEU A 5 63.21 46.29 -7.97
N ALA A 6 61.97 46.26 -7.42
CA ALA A 6 61.33 45.09 -6.96
C ALA A 6 60.46 44.51 -8.11
N GLY A 7 60.83 43.34 -8.61
CA GLY A 7 60.02 42.59 -9.60
C GLY A 7 58.92 41.85 -8.87
N ALA A 8 57.66 42.07 -9.26
CA ALA A 8 56.51 41.34 -8.81
C ALA A 8 56.31 40.08 -9.67
N LEU A 9 56.47 38.92 -9.09
CA LEU A 9 56.09 37.63 -9.67
C LEU A 9 54.57 37.44 -9.58
N VAL A 10 53.84 37.47 -10.66
CA VAL A 10 52.42 37.10 -10.72
C VAL A 10 52.36 35.60 -10.94
N ALA A 11 51.96 34.87 -9.89
CA ALA A 11 51.65 33.45 -9.99
C ALA A 11 50.22 33.28 -10.56
N LEU A 12 50.08 32.80 -11.79
CA LEU A 12 48.81 32.31 -12.33
C LEU A 12 48.45 30.99 -11.66
N MET A 13 47.55 31.01 -10.68
CA MET A 13 46.87 29.80 -10.24
C MET A 13 45.81 29.41 -11.26
N GLY A 14 46.10 28.39 -12.04
CA GLY A 14 45.11 27.75 -12.90
C GLY A 14 44.05 27.06 -12.02
N ALA A 15 42.84 27.63 -11.99
CA ALA A 15 41.69 26.99 -11.40
C ALA A 15 41.24 25.84 -12.32
N THR A 16 41.66 24.62 -12.02
CA THR A 16 41.03 23.40 -12.60
C THR A 16 39.61 23.28 -12.05
N GLY A 17 38.66 23.81 -12.81
CA GLY A 17 37.24 23.62 -12.51
C GLY A 17 36.88 22.14 -12.62
N LEU A 18 36.81 21.45 -11.50
CA LEU A 18 36.12 20.18 -11.42
C LEU A 18 34.62 20.43 -11.64
N SER A 19 34.19 20.26 -12.90
CA SER A 19 32.76 20.19 -13.22
C SER A 19 32.16 19.03 -12.40
N GLN A 20 31.51 19.36 -11.32
CA GLN A 20 30.62 18.38 -10.63
C GLN A 20 29.53 18.03 -11.63
N VAL A 21 29.63 16.85 -12.22
CA VAL A 21 28.52 16.24 -12.93
C VAL A 21 27.46 16.00 -11.85
N GLN A 22 26.51 16.93 -11.76
CA GLN A 22 25.28 16.68 -10.99
C GLN A 22 24.62 15.48 -11.65
N SER A 23 24.69 14.31 -11.00
CA SER A 23 23.94 13.14 -11.45
C SER A 23 22.46 13.51 -11.32
N GLN A 24 21.81 13.70 -12.46
CA GLN A 24 20.36 13.90 -12.47
C GLN A 24 19.70 12.73 -11.74
N ALA A 25 18.72 13.03 -10.88
CA ALA A 25 17.96 12.01 -10.20
C ALA A 25 17.39 11.02 -11.24
N PRO A 26 17.47 9.71 -10.99
CA PRO A 26 16.94 8.71 -11.91
C PRO A 26 15.47 8.99 -12.24
N VAL A 27 15.15 9.01 -13.53
CA VAL A 27 13.79 9.23 -14.04
C VAL A 27 13.29 7.93 -14.65
N ALA A 28 12.01 7.59 -14.41
CA ALA A 28 11.39 6.44 -15.03
C ALA A 28 11.41 6.56 -16.57
N PRO A 29 11.65 5.47 -17.32
CA PRO A 29 11.63 5.45 -18.77
C PRO A 29 10.34 6.02 -19.37
N ARG A 30 10.39 6.42 -20.65
CA ARG A 30 9.20 6.96 -21.34
C ARG A 30 8.20 5.87 -21.68
N LEU A 31 8.65 4.70 -22.10
CA LEU A 31 7.84 3.56 -22.49
C LEU A 31 7.83 2.49 -21.39
N LEU A 32 6.71 1.81 -21.21
CA LEU A 32 6.59 0.72 -20.24
C LEU A 32 7.53 -0.45 -20.60
N SER A 33 7.70 -0.74 -21.90
CA SER A 33 8.61 -1.78 -22.39
C SER A 33 10.08 -1.54 -21.94
N GLU A 34 10.47 -0.31 -21.71
CA GLU A 34 11.83 0.07 -21.28
C GLU A 34 12.05 -0.09 -19.76
N THR A 35 11.00 -0.32 -18.97
CA THR A 35 11.11 -0.46 -17.51
C THR A 35 11.73 -1.79 -17.07
N GLY A 36 11.72 -2.78 -17.96
CA GLY A 36 12.15 -4.15 -17.72
C GLY A 36 11.02 -5.09 -17.27
N LEU A 37 9.76 -4.68 -17.41
CA LEU A 37 8.63 -5.60 -17.20
C LEU A 37 8.59 -6.68 -18.28
N TYR A 38 8.95 -6.32 -19.49
CA TYR A 38 8.93 -7.20 -20.67
C TYR A 38 10.35 -7.56 -21.11
N ALA A 39 10.49 -8.72 -21.74
CA ALA A 39 11.71 -9.17 -22.37
C ALA A 39 11.69 -8.86 -23.88
N GLY A 40 12.85 -8.43 -24.40
CA GLY A 40 12.98 -8.06 -25.81
C GLY A 40 12.28 -6.73 -26.13
N GLU A 41 11.83 -6.59 -27.37
CA GLU A 41 11.14 -5.39 -27.84
C GLU A 41 9.62 -5.46 -27.60
N GLY A 42 9.05 -4.32 -27.16
CA GLY A 42 7.62 -4.15 -26.94
C GLY A 42 7.10 -4.82 -25.64
N THR A 43 5.81 -5.12 -25.62
CA THR A 43 5.10 -5.59 -24.42
C THR A 43 4.44 -6.97 -24.58
N ARG A 44 5.03 -7.84 -25.41
CA ARG A 44 4.45 -9.16 -25.72
C ARG A 44 4.80 -10.24 -24.73
N VAL A 45 6.04 -10.27 -24.25
CA VAL A 45 6.58 -11.35 -23.41
C VAL A 45 7.04 -10.75 -22.09
N LEU A 46 6.47 -11.21 -20.98
CA LEU A 46 6.95 -10.83 -19.64
C LEU A 46 8.38 -11.38 -19.43
N ASP A 47 9.23 -10.58 -18.84
CA ASP A 47 10.57 -11.03 -18.46
C ASP A 47 10.43 -12.03 -17.29
N VAL A 48 10.96 -13.23 -17.47
CA VAL A 48 10.88 -14.35 -16.50
C VAL A 48 11.46 -14.03 -15.12
N ARG A 49 12.32 -13.01 -15.02
CA ARG A 49 12.87 -12.53 -13.76
C ARG A 49 11.85 -11.73 -12.93
N ASN A 50 10.75 -11.31 -13.53
CA ASN A 50 9.68 -10.62 -12.83
C ASN A 50 8.72 -11.64 -12.23
N ARG A 51 8.72 -11.73 -10.91
CA ARG A 51 7.94 -12.72 -10.17
C ARG A 51 6.54 -12.17 -9.87
N PRO A 52 5.48 -12.86 -10.28
CA PRO A 52 4.12 -12.45 -9.97
C PRO A 52 3.82 -12.63 -8.48
N PHE A 53 2.89 -11.83 -7.96
CA PHE A 53 2.35 -11.96 -6.60
C PHE A 53 0.93 -11.40 -6.49
N ALA A 54 0.19 -11.88 -5.50
CA ALA A 54 -1.13 -11.39 -5.16
C ALA A 54 -1.27 -11.19 -3.64
N PRO A 55 -1.60 -9.97 -3.17
CA PRO A 55 -1.90 -9.74 -1.76
C PRO A 55 -3.19 -10.46 -1.37
N GLN A 56 -3.29 -10.93 -0.11
CA GLN A 56 -4.54 -11.55 0.35
C GLN A 56 -5.67 -10.53 0.58
N TYR A 57 -5.34 -9.30 0.92
CA TYR A 57 -6.30 -8.19 1.05
C TYR A 57 -5.93 -7.09 0.05
N PRO A 58 -6.45 -7.12 -1.17
CA PRO A 58 -6.10 -6.13 -2.18
C PRO A 58 -6.78 -4.77 -1.93
N LEU A 59 -6.10 -3.71 -2.38
CA LEU A 59 -6.69 -2.37 -2.42
C LEU A 59 -7.80 -2.32 -3.47
N TRP A 60 -8.97 -1.81 -3.11
CA TRP A 60 -10.05 -1.50 -4.04
C TRP A 60 -9.63 -0.37 -5.00
N SER A 61 -9.94 -0.53 -6.27
CA SER A 61 -9.67 0.48 -7.31
C SER A 61 -10.74 0.35 -8.39
N ASP A 62 -11.95 0.81 -8.08
CA ASP A 62 -13.08 0.89 -9.02
C ASP A 62 -13.49 -0.44 -9.69
N GLY A 63 -13.15 -1.58 -9.10
CA GLY A 63 -13.43 -2.90 -9.68
C GLY A 63 -12.39 -3.38 -10.69
N ALA A 64 -11.30 -2.65 -10.90
CA ALA A 64 -10.24 -3.08 -11.82
C ALA A 64 -9.68 -4.47 -11.48
N GLY A 65 -9.48 -5.30 -12.50
CA GLY A 65 -8.57 -6.45 -12.44
C GLY A 65 -7.13 -5.96 -12.18
N LYS A 66 -6.32 -6.78 -11.51
CA LYS A 66 -4.96 -6.35 -11.13
C LYS A 66 -3.96 -7.49 -11.27
N ARG A 67 -2.87 -7.23 -11.97
CA ARG A 67 -1.70 -8.11 -12.01
C ARG A 67 -0.50 -7.38 -11.41
N ARG A 68 0.36 -8.10 -10.69
CA ARG A 68 1.48 -7.47 -9.97
C ARG A 68 2.73 -8.31 -10.12
N TRP A 69 3.87 -7.63 -10.26
CA TRP A 69 5.17 -8.26 -10.36
C TRP A 69 6.20 -7.53 -9.50
N VAL A 70 7.17 -8.29 -9.04
CA VAL A 70 8.36 -7.79 -8.34
C VAL A 70 9.61 -8.35 -9.02
N ARG A 71 10.66 -7.51 -9.09
CA ARG A 71 12.02 -7.92 -9.42
C ARG A 71 12.94 -7.47 -8.30
N LEU A 72 13.62 -8.41 -7.69
CA LEU A 72 14.75 -8.13 -6.81
C LEU A 72 16.04 -8.16 -7.63
N PRO A 73 17.05 -7.33 -7.29
CA PRO A 73 18.41 -7.51 -7.82
C PRO A 73 18.95 -8.89 -7.52
N GLU A 74 19.71 -9.44 -8.42
CA GLU A 74 20.30 -10.79 -8.26
C GLU A 74 21.16 -10.86 -7.00
N GLY A 75 21.04 -11.96 -6.25
CA GLY A 75 21.78 -12.20 -5.01
C GLY A 75 21.36 -11.33 -3.82
N SER A 76 20.36 -10.47 -3.98
CA SER A 76 19.90 -9.60 -2.89
C SER A 76 18.76 -10.22 -2.08
N THR A 77 18.57 -9.70 -0.85
CA THR A 77 17.48 -10.11 0.06
C THR A 77 16.69 -8.91 0.54
N ILE A 78 15.44 -9.14 0.88
CA ILE A 78 14.57 -8.17 1.54
C ILE A 78 14.87 -8.21 3.04
N ASP A 79 15.12 -7.07 3.67
CA ASP A 79 15.23 -6.99 5.12
C ASP A 79 13.82 -7.05 5.75
N VAL A 80 13.60 -8.11 6.52
CA VAL A 80 12.34 -8.39 7.22
C VAL A 80 12.50 -8.37 8.75
N THR A 81 13.52 -7.64 9.25
CA THR A 81 13.76 -7.47 10.69
C THR A 81 12.51 -7.02 11.43
N ASN A 82 11.73 -6.14 10.81
CA ASN A 82 10.37 -5.81 11.25
C ASN A 82 9.35 -6.44 10.28
N ALA A 83 8.45 -7.27 10.79
CA ALA A 83 7.47 -7.98 9.96
C ALA A 83 6.45 -7.04 9.27
N ASP A 84 6.21 -5.85 9.82
CA ASP A 84 5.30 -4.85 9.26
C ASP A 84 6.00 -3.85 8.32
N HIS A 85 7.32 -3.74 8.38
CA HIS A 85 8.11 -2.73 7.67
C HIS A 85 9.32 -3.38 7.00
N TRP A 86 9.14 -3.82 5.78
CA TRP A 86 10.18 -4.45 4.99
C TRP A 86 11.03 -3.42 4.25
N GLU A 87 12.35 -3.61 4.29
CA GLU A 87 13.28 -2.81 3.52
C GLU A 87 13.78 -3.57 2.29
N PHE A 88 13.58 -2.96 1.13
CA PHE A 88 13.96 -3.55 -0.15
C PHE A 88 15.37 -3.12 -0.57
N PRO A 89 16.15 -3.98 -1.24
CA PRO A 89 17.45 -3.59 -1.79
C PRO A 89 17.29 -2.54 -2.91
N VAL A 90 18.30 -1.67 -3.05
CA VAL A 90 18.38 -0.71 -4.16
C VAL A 90 18.38 -1.47 -5.48
N GLY A 91 17.60 -0.99 -6.45
CA GLY A 91 17.37 -1.66 -7.73
C GLY A 91 16.08 -2.49 -7.78
N THR A 92 15.40 -2.71 -6.64
CA THR A 92 14.09 -3.39 -6.62
C THR A 92 13.08 -2.65 -7.45
N LYS A 93 12.30 -3.39 -8.22
CA LYS A 93 11.23 -2.87 -9.08
C LYS A 93 9.91 -3.57 -8.80
N PHE A 94 8.83 -2.80 -8.82
CA PHE A 94 7.46 -3.31 -8.75
C PHE A 94 6.64 -2.77 -9.91
N TRP A 95 5.74 -3.60 -10.43
CA TRP A 95 4.73 -3.21 -11.41
C TRP A 95 3.36 -3.65 -10.94
N LYS A 96 2.36 -2.82 -11.18
CA LYS A 96 0.96 -3.10 -10.92
C LYS A 96 0.14 -2.66 -12.12
N GLU A 97 -0.36 -3.62 -12.87
CA GLU A 97 -1.23 -3.40 -14.02
C GLU A 97 -2.70 -3.43 -13.58
N PHE A 98 -3.49 -2.58 -14.19
CA PHE A 98 -4.93 -2.49 -13.98
C PHE A 98 -5.64 -2.67 -15.32
N ASP A 99 -6.67 -3.51 -15.30
CA ASP A 99 -7.55 -3.72 -16.44
C ASP A 99 -9.03 -3.60 -16.03
N PHE A 100 -9.87 -3.28 -16.99
CA PHE A 100 -11.31 -3.34 -16.90
C PHE A 100 -11.82 -4.21 -18.04
N ASP A 101 -12.56 -5.26 -17.71
CA ASP A 101 -13.07 -6.26 -18.67
C ASP A 101 -11.96 -6.82 -19.59
N GLY A 102 -10.78 -7.07 -19.00
CA GLY A 102 -9.62 -7.61 -19.71
C GLY A 102 -8.85 -6.60 -20.57
N ARG A 103 -9.31 -5.34 -20.63
CA ARG A 103 -8.62 -4.25 -21.33
C ARG A 103 -7.70 -3.48 -20.38
N LYS A 104 -6.41 -3.53 -20.62
CA LYS A 104 -5.41 -2.82 -19.82
C LYS A 104 -5.60 -1.29 -19.96
N VAL A 105 -5.62 -0.60 -18.82
CA VAL A 105 -5.78 0.86 -18.76
C VAL A 105 -4.49 1.53 -18.28
N GLU A 106 -3.94 1.07 -17.17
CA GLU A 106 -2.70 1.62 -16.62
C GLU A 106 -1.77 0.54 -16.10
N THR A 107 -0.48 0.86 -16.06
CA THR A 107 0.51 0.10 -15.29
C THR A 107 1.32 1.09 -14.44
N ARG A 108 1.30 0.91 -13.13
CA ARG A 108 2.12 1.67 -12.17
C ARG A 108 3.46 0.97 -11.98
N PHE A 109 4.51 1.77 -11.92
CA PHE A 109 5.89 1.33 -11.76
C PHE A 109 6.53 2.02 -10.57
N LEU A 110 7.15 1.24 -9.69
CA LEU A 110 7.91 1.71 -8.55
C LEU A 110 9.33 1.14 -8.67
N TRP A 111 10.34 2.00 -8.50
CA TRP A 111 11.74 1.61 -8.60
C TRP A 111 12.55 2.22 -7.46
N LYS A 112 13.20 1.37 -6.66
CA LYS A 112 14.08 1.81 -5.58
C LYS A 112 15.42 2.24 -6.16
N VAL A 113 15.67 3.53 -6.19
CA VAL A 113 16.88 4.11 -6.82
C VAL A 113 18.01 4.40 -5.83
N THR A 114 17.67 4.65 -4.56
CA THR A 114 18.62 4.79 -3.45
C THR A 114 18.07 4.09 -2.20
N LYS A 115 18.81 4.11 -1.09
CA LYS A 115 18.30 3.57 0.19
C LYS A 115 16.98 4.21 0.64
N THR A 116 16.80 5.49 0.36
CA THR A 116 15.67 6.29 0.85
C THR A 116 14.69 6.72 -0.24
N ASN A 117 15.04 6.56 -1.52
CA ASN A 117 14.25 7.13 -2.60
C ASN A 117 13.70 6.05 -3.55
N TRP A 118 12.42 6.22 -3.85
CA TRP A 118 11.69 5.49 -4.88
C TRP A 118 11.25 6.44 -5.99
N VAL A 119 11.34 5.96 -7.22
CA VAL A 119 10.71 6.58 -8.39
C VAL A 119 9.33 5.97 -8.54
N PHE A 120 8.31 6.83 -8.68
CA PHE A 120 6.93 6.47 -8.98
C PHE A 120 6.58 6.95 -10.38
N ALA A 121 6.02 6.07 -11.19
CA ALA A 121 5.52 6.43 -12.52
C ALA A 121 4.29 5.62 -12.85
N SER A 122 3.36 6.22 -13.59
CA SER A 122 2.22 5.53 -14.18
C SER A 122 2.31 5.60 -15.68
N TYR A 123 1.83 4.55 -16.34
CA TYR A 123 1.84 4.38 -17.80
C TYR A 123 0.41 4.13 -18.26
N ALA A 124 -0.06 4.88 -19.24
CA ALA A 124 -1.36 4.69 -19.88
C ALA A 124 -1.19 3.81 -21.12
N TRP A 125 -2.01 2.75 -21.23
CA TRP A 125 -2.02 1.84 -22.37
C TRP A 125 -2.66 2.50 -23.59
N ASN A 126 -2.06 2.28 -24.77
CA ASN A 126 -2.64 2.72 -26.04
C ASN A 126 -3.89 1.89 -26.39
N ALA A 127 -4.65 2.35 -27.37
CA ALA A 127 -5.88 1.70 -27.82
C ALA A 127 -5.64 0.29 -28.36
N GLU A 128 -4.51 0.05 -29.00
CA GLU A 128 -4.10 -1.20 -29.63
C GLU A 128 -3.55 -2.23 -28.62
N GLN A 129 -3.37 -1.83 -27.33
CA GLN A 129 -2.83 -2.68 -26.27
C GLN A 129 -1.40 -3.19 -26.56
N THR A 130 -0.64 -2.44 -27.34
CA THR A 130 0.71 -2.82 -27.80
C THR A 130 1.83 -2.15 -27.04
N GLU A 131 1.55 -1.00 -26.38
CA GLU A 131 2.51 -0.26 -25.59
C GLU A 131 1.79 0.67 -24.58
N ALA A 132 2.50 1.05 -23.53
CA ALA A 132 2.02 2.07 -22.60
C ALA A 132 3.05 3.18 -22.42
N MET A 133 2.57 4.42 -22.43
CA MET A 133 3.39 5.62 -22.31
C MET A 133 3.29 6.21 -20.89
N ARG A 134 4.42 6.67 -20.35
CA ARG A 134 4.45 7.37 -19.07
C ARG A 134 3.55 8.61 -19.14
N VAL A 135 2.62 8.69 -18.19
CA VAL A 135 1.74 9.85 -18.06
C VAL A 135 2.49 11.03 -17.41
N PRO A 136 2.01 12.28 -17.59
CA PRO A 136 2.52 13.43 -16.84
C PRO A 136 2.46 13.20 -15.31
N GLU A 137 3.29 13.87 -14.54
CA GLU A 137 3.28 13.78 -13.07
C GLU A 137 1.93 14.19 -12.45
N ALA A 138 1.18 15.04 -13.14
CA ALA A 138 -0.21 15.41 -12.76
C ALA A 138 -1.24 14.28 -12.93
N GLY A 139 -0.86 13.16 -13.53
CA GLY A 139 -1.77 12.05 -13.81
C GLY A 139 -2.69 12.30 -15.01
N LEU A 140 -3.70 11.45 -15.17
CA LEU A 140 -4.77 11.58 -16.18
C LEU A 140 -6.13 11.34 -15.48
N PRO A 141 -6.91 12.39 -15.24
CA PRO A 141 -8.16 12.28 -14.45
C PRO A 141 -9.25 11.42 -15.12
N ASP A 142 -9.23 11.29 -16.45
CA ASP A 142 -10.28 10.67 -17.25
C ASP A 142 -9.74 9.57 -18.18
N ALA A 143 -8.91 8.66 -17.66
CA ALA A 143 -8.21 7.67 -18.47
C ALA A 143 -9.13 6.63 -19.15
N ALA A 144 -10.17 6.16 -18.46
CA ALA A 144 -11.06 5.13 -18.99
C ALA A 144 -12.50 5.29 -18.49
N LEU A 145 -13.49 5.06 -19.38
CA LEU A 145 -14.89 4.91 -18.97
C LEU A 145 -15.09 3.50 -18.38
N ILE A 146 -15.54 3.43 -17.12
CA ILE A 146 -15.68 2.17 -16.37
C ILE A 146 -17.13 1.84 -15.98
N ALA A 147 -18.01 2.85 -16.03
CA ALA A 147 -19.45 2.71 -15.86
C ALA A 147 -20.14 3.97 -16.44
N PRO A 148 -21.45 3.98 -16.68
CA PRO A 148 -22.16 5.16 -17.16
C PRO A 148 -21.86 6.39 -16.31
N GLY A 149 -21.25 7.40 -16.91
CA GLY A 149 -20.88 8.66 -16.25
C GLY A 149 -19.75 8.53 -15.21
N LYS A 150 -19.04 7.40 -15.15
CA LYS A 150 -17.90 7.18 -14.24
C LYS A 150 -16.64 6.89 -15.04
N ARG A 151 -15.62 7.69 -14.80
CA ARG A 151 -14.31 7.51 -15.45
C ARG A 151 -13.24 7.24 -14.40
N HIS A 152 -12.44 6.20 -14.66
CA HIS A 152 -11.27 5.91 -13.88
C HIS A 152 -10.14 6.88 -14.24
N GLY A 153 -9.49 7.45 -13.24
CA GLY A 153 -8.33 8.32 -13.39
C GLY A 153 -7.04 7.59 -13.06
N ILE A 154 -5.98 7.89 -13.82
CA ILE A 154 -4.61 7.50 -13.47
C ILE A 154 -4.08 8.58 -12.51
N PRO A 155 -3.69 8.20 -11.27
CA PRO A 155 -3.32 9.18 -10.25
C PRO A 155 -2.04 9.96 -10.61
N SER A 156 -1.97 11.17 -10.08
CA SER A 156 -0.75 11.96 -10.07
C SER A 156 0.34 11.31 -9.19
N VAL A 157 1.59 11.71 -9.38
CA VAL A 157 2.70 11.27 -8.50
C VAL A 157 2.44 11.68 -7.04
N MET A 158 1.84 12.85 -6.81
CA MET A 158 1.48 13.32 -5.46
C MET A 158 0.41 12.45 -4.81
N GLU A 159 -0.59 12.00 -5.55
CA GLU A 159 -1.61 11.06 -5.04
C GLU A 159 -1.01 9.66 -4.76
N CYS A 160 -0.05 9.20 -5.57
CA CYS A 160 0.70 7.98 -5.26
C CYS A 160 1.43 8.13 -3.92
N ARG A 161 2.17 9.22 -3.74
CA ARG A 161 2.91 9.53 -2.51
C ARG A 161 2.00 9.70 -1.30
N ALA A 162 0.80 10.27 -1.46
CA ALA A 162 -0.14 10.43 -0.36
C ALA A 162 -0.46 9.11 0.36
N CYS A 163 -0.42 7.97 -0.34
CA CYS A 163 -0.59 6.64 0.25
C CYS A 163 0.77 5.98 0.57
N HIS A 164 1.74 6.08 -0.34
CA HIS A 164 3.02 5.36 -0.24
C HIS A 164 3.99 5.99 0.78
N ASP A 165 4.01 7.32 0.92
CA ASP A 165 4.84 8.02 1.90
C ASP A 165 4.16 8.12 3.29
N SER A 166 2.91 7.66 3.42
CA SER A 166 2.13 7.68 4.69
C SER A 166 2.42 6.48 5.61
N SER A 167 3.45 5.71 5.34
CA SER A 167 3.86 4.54 6.11
C SER A 167 5.38 4.41 6.04
N ARG A 168 5.99 3.74 7.03
CA ARG A 168 7.44 3.44 7.02
C ARG A 168 7.89 2.56 5.85
N THR A 169 6.96 1.86 5.22
CA THR A 169 7.23 1.11 4.01
C THR A 169 6.43 1.71 2.86
N GLU A 170 7.14 2.09 1.81
CA GLU A 170 6.54 2.68 0.61
C GLU A 170 5.85 1.63 -0.27
N ILE A 171 6.07 0.34 0.00
CA ILE A 171 5.45 -0.74 -0.79
C ILE A 171 4.20 -1.25 -0.11
N LEU A 172 3.06 -0.98 -0.74
CA LEU A 172 1.75 -1.42 -0.29
C LEU A 172 1.38 -2.75 -0.96
N GLY A 173 0.85 -3.70 -0.17
CA GLY A 173 0.40 -4.99 -0.69
C GLY A 173 1.49 -6.06 -0.86
N PHE A 174 2.75 -5.78 -0.45
CA PHE A 174 3.83 -6.76 -0.44
C PHE A 174 4.49 -6.74 0.96
N GLY A 175 4.10 -7.66 1.81
CA GLY A 175 4.58 -7.75 3.19
C GLY A 175 4.07 -9.01 3.87
N ALA A 176 4.43 -9.22 5.15
CA ALA A 176 4.19 -10.48 5.84
C ALA A 176 2.71 -10.88 5.86
N LEU A 177 1.81 -9.97 6.22
CA LEU A 177 0.37 -10.26 6.21
C LEU A 177 -0.15 -10.52 4.80
N GLN A 178 0.28 -9.73 3.82
CA GLN A 178 -0.26 -9.76 2.45
C GLN A 178 0.17 -11.01 1.66
N LEU A 179 1.38 -11.51 1.92
CA LEU A 179 1.92 -12.70 1.24
C LEU A 179 1.78 -13.97 2.08
N SER A 180 1.05 -13.91 3.19
CA SER A 180 0.84 -15.06 4.07
C SER A 180 0.22 -16.23 3.31
N ASP A 181 0.69 -17.45 3.61
CA ASP A 181 0.11 -18.70 3.12
C ASP A 181 -1.18 -19.10 3.90
N ASP A 182 -1.41 -18.50 5.09
CA ASP A 182 -2.71 -18.58 5.79
C ASP A 182 -3.67 -17.53 5.21
N ARG A 183 -4.17 -17.82 4.01
CA ARG A 183 -5.08 -16.91 3.29
C ARG A 183 -6.45 -16.88 3.96
N ASP A 184 -7.04 -15.69 3.98
CA ASP A 184 -8.43 -15.51 4.40
C ASP A 184 -9.37 -15.86 3.24
N PRO A 185 -10.20 -16.93 3.36
CA PRO A 185 -11.10 -17.31 2.27
C PRO A 185 -12.22 -16.29 2.01
N ASN A 186 -12.46 -15.38 2.97
CA ASN A 186 -13.48 -14.33 2.86
C ASN A 186 -12.88 -12.95 2.49
N ALA A 187 -11.58 -12.90 2.21
CA ALA A 187 -10.95 -11.65 1.78
C ALA A 187 -11.56 -11.15 0.47
N LEU A 188 -12.14 -9.95 0.50
CA LEU A 188 -12.77 -9.36 -0.68
C LEU A 188 -11.75 -9.10 -1.79
N HIS A 189 -12.15 -9.37 -3.02
CA HIS A 189 -11.37 -9.09 -4.23
C HIS A 189 -9.99 -9.78 -4.29
N ALA A 190 -9.77 -10.80 -3.46
CA ALA A 190 -8.52 -11.55 -3.45
C ALA A 190 -8.38 -12.37 -4.74
N ASP A 191 -7.20 -12.27 -5.36
CA ASP A 191 -6.87 -13.07 -6.51
C ASP A 191 -6.58 -14.53 -6.10
N THR A 192 -6.93 -15.50 -6.94
CA THR A 192 -6.50 -16.89 -6.80
C THR A 192 -4.99 -16.97 -7.02
N LEU A 193 -4.29 -17.64 -6.11
CA LEU A 193 -2.85 -17.86 -6.25
C LEU A 193 -2.56 -18.88 -7.35
N THR A 194 -1.59 -18.59 -8.19
CA THR A 194 -0.98 -19.54 -9.13
C THR A 194 0.37 -20.04 -8.57
N ALA A 195 0.83 -21.18 -9.04
CA ALA A 195 2.02 -21.84 -8.51
C ALA A 195 3.33 -21.02 -8.65
N ASP A 196 3.36 -20.09 -9.60
CA ASP A 196 4.50 -19.20 -9.88
C ASP A 196 4.49 -17.91 -9.04
N MET A 197 3.41 -17.64 -8.31
CA MET A 197 3.31 -16.44 -7.46
C MET A 197 4.16 -16.54 -6.20
N ILE A 198 4.77 -15.43 -5.84
CA ILE A 198 5.51 -15.28 -4.57
C ILE A 198 4.54 -15.29 -3.39
N THR A 199 4.83 -16.15 -2.41
CA THR A 199 4.24 -16.18 -1.07
C THR A 199 5.33 -16.09 -0.01
N LEU A 200 4.97 -16.03 1.27
CA LEU A 200 5.96 -16.13 2.37
C LEU A 200 6.76 -17.43 2.31
N ARG A 201 6.10 -18.53 1.97
CA ARG A 201 6.74 -19.84 1.78
C ARG A 201 7.82 -19.79 0.69
N THR A 202 7.50 -19.16 -0.43
CA THR A 202 8.45 -18.94 -1.53
C THR A 202 9.65 -18.14 -1.06
N LEU A 203 9.43 -17.00 -0.38
CA LEU A 203 10.50 -16.12 0.10
C LEU A 203 11.44 -16.84 1.08
N VAL A 204 10.90 -17.69 1.97
CA VAL A 204 11.70 -18.50 2.90
C VAL A 204 12.47 -19.59 2.18
N ASN A 205 11.81 -20.35 1.30
CA ASN A 205 12.44 -21.48 0.59
C ASN A 205 13.57 -21.04 -0.34
N GLU A 206 13.39 -19.91 -1.03
CA GLU A 206 14.36 -19.35 -1.98
C GLU A 206 15.38 -18.42 -1.30
N ARG A 207 15.31 -18.26 0.03
CA ARG A 207 16.22 -17.41 0.82
C ARG A 207 16.24 -15.94 0.35
N LEU A 208 15.08 -15.40 -0.02
CA LEU A 208 14.94 -14.03 -0.51
C LEU A 208 14.74 -13.01 0.62
N ILE A 209 14.77 -13.41 1.88
CA ILE A 209 14.59 -12.56 3.06
C ILE A 209 15.75 -12.68 4.04
N SER A 210 16.04 -11.60 4.76
CA SER A 210 17.01 -11.51 5.84
C SER A 210 16.45 -10.61 6.97
N PRO A 211 16.57 -10.97 8.26
CA PRO A 211 17.01 -12.28 8.75
C PRO A 211 16.07 -13.39 8.30
N MET A 212 16.57 -14.64 8.26
CA MET A 212 15.72 -15.77 7.92
C MET A 212 14.63 -15.98 8.97
N ARG A 213 13.37 -15.96 8.55
CA ARG A 213 12.19 -16.14 9.40
C ARG A 213 11.42 -17.39 9.00
N THR A 214 11.88 -18.54 9.47
CA THR A 214 11.24 -19.83 9.20
C THR A 214 9.79 -19.90 9.73
N GLN A 215 9.49 -19.14 10.79
CA GLN A 215 8.12 -19.00 11.31
C GLN A 215 7.11 -18.46 10.29
N PHE A 216 7.55 -17.72 9.28
CA PHE A 216 6.65 -17.30 8.18
C PHE A 216 6.07 -18.48 7.40
N LYS A 217 6.77 -19.63 7.43
CA LYS A 217 6.32 -20.87 6.79
C LYS A 217 5.57 -21.78 7.76
N THR A 218 6.00 -21.88 9.03
CA THR A 218 5.44 -22.81 10.01
C THR A 218 4.23 -22.22 10.77
N ASN A 219 4.19 -20.91 10.92
CA ASN A 219 3.10 -20.17 11.56
C ASN A 219 2.90 -18.85 10.81
N PRO A 220 2.30 -18.91 9.59
CA PRO A 220 2.17 -17.73 8.74
C PRO A 220 1.34 -16.64 9.43
N PRO A 221 1.70 -15.35 9.30
CA PRO A 221 0.96 -14.25 9.89
C PRO A 221 -0.49 -14.20 9.42
N ARG A 222 -1.40 -13.96 10.37
CA ARG A 222 -2.84 -13.83 10.08
C ARG A 222 -3.48 -12.75 10.94
N ILE A 223 -4.60 -12.23 10.50
CA ILE A 223 -5.47 -11.43 11.36
C ILE A 223 -6.21 -12.38 12.31
N THR A 224 -6.05 -12.15 13.62
CA THR A 224 -6.81 -12.82 14.64
C THR A 224 -8.12 -12.08 14.86
N ALA A 225 -9.23 -12.77 14.72
CA ALA A 225 -10.58 -12.23 14.89
C ALA A 225 -11.51 -13.34 15.41
N ALA A 226 -12.62 -12.96 16.03
CA ALA A 226 -13.56 -13.90 16.63
C ALA A 226 -14.38 -14.65 15.57
N THR A 227 -14.65 -14.02 14.43
CA THR A 227 -15.42 -14.62 13.32
C THR A 227 -14.69 -14.44 11.98
N PRO A 228 -15.03 -15.27 10.98
CA PRO A 228 -14.52 -15.10 9.61
C PRO A 228 -14.82 -13.72 9.03
N GLU A 229 -16.01 -13.20 9.25
CA GLU A 229 -16.45 -11.87 8.80
C GLU A 229 -15.61 -10.76 9.44
N ALA A 230 -15.34 -10.87 10.74
CA ALA A 230 -14.48 -9.93 11.46
C ALA A 230 -13.04 -9.95 10.91
N ARG A 231 -12.51 -11.15 10.57
CA ARG A 231 -11.19 -11.30 9.94
C ARG A 231 -11.14 -10.57 8.60
N ALA A 232 -12.13 -10.81 7.74
CA ALA A 232 -12.22 -10.18 6.43
C ALA A 232 -12.39 -8.64 6.53
N ALA A 233 -13.26 -8.18 7.44
CA ALA A 233 -13.49 -6.75 7.68
C ALA A 233 -12.21 -6.03 8.16
N LEU A 234 -11.50 -6.59 9.13
CA LEU A 234 -10.23 -6.04 9.62
C LEU A 234 -9.16 -6.05 8.52
N GLY A 235 -9.11 -7.09 7.68
CA GLY A 235 -8.22 -7.18 6.53
C GLY A 235 -8.51 -6.11 5.48
N TYR A 236 -9.78 -5.91 5.15
CA TYR A 236 -10.22 -4.86 4.26
C TYR A 236 -9.85 -3.48 4.79
N LEU A 237 -10.16 -3.18 6.07
CA LEU A 237 -9.83 -1.92 6.72
C LEU A 237 -8.32 -1.68 6.78
N SER A 238 -7.55 -2.70 7.10
CA SER A 238 -6.08 -2.62 7.18
C SER A 238 -5.46 -2.20 5.85
N THR A 239 -5.98 -2.67 4.74
CA THR A 239 -5.42 -2.37 3.41
C THR A 239 -5.99 -1.09 2.82
N ASN A 240 -7.32 -0.94 2.86
CA ASN A 240 -8.01 0.16 2.15
C ASN A 240 -8.01 1.47 2.93
N CYS A 241 -7.76 1.42 4.23
CA CYS A 241 -7.75 2.59 5.11
C CYS A 241 -6.43 2.75 5.88
N GLY A 242 -5.83 1.63 6.31
CA GLY A 242 -4.65 1.59 7.16
C GLY A 242 -3.39 2.16 6.52
N SER A 243 -3.31 2.31 5.19
CA SER A 243 -2.20 3.00 4.52
C SER A 243 -2.11 4.47 4.93
N CYS A 244 -3.26 5.12 5.19
CA CYS A 244 -3.33 6.49 5.68
C CYS A 244 -3.64 6.56 7.19
N HIS A 245 -4.53 5.68 7.69
CA HIS A 245 -4.92 5.65 9.11
C HIS A 245 -3.99 4.75 9.92
N ASN A 246 -2.77 5.23 10.18
CA ASN A 246 -1.73 4.57 10.96
C ASN A 246 -0.91 5.61 11.77
N ARG A 247 0.02 5.14 12.61
CA ARG A 247 0.80 6.00 13.52
C ARG A 247 1.86 6.85 12.82
N ASP A 248 2.28 6.47 11.64
CA ASP A 248 3.39 7.09 10.91
C ASP A 248 2.90 8.13 9.87
N SER A 249 1.60 8.20 9.63
CA SER A 249 1.02 9.07 8.61
C SER A 249 0.87 10.52 9.04
N SER A 250 0.78 11.43 8.06
CA SER A 250 0.51 12.85 8.28
C SER A 250 -0.82 13.14 8.97
N ILE A 251 -1.76 12.18 8.96
CA ILE A 251 -3.06 12.29 9.63
C ILE A 251 -3.16 11.46 10.92
N ALA A 252 -2.02 11.03 11.49
CA ALA A 252 -1.96 10.26 12.74
C ALA A 252 -2.64 10.98 13.92
N SER A 253 -2.66 12.32 13.92
CA SER A 253 -3.34 13.16 14.92
C SER A 253 -4.86 12.94 14.99
N LEU A 254 -5.49 12.34 13.96
CA LEU A 254 -6.89 11.93 14.03
C LEU A 254 -7.14 10.80 15.03
N GLY A 255 -6.09 10.12 15.51
CA GLY A 255 -6.20 9.02 16.45
C GLY A 255 -6.92 7.77 15.93
N LEU A 256 -7.17 7.69 14.63
CA LEU A 256 -7.82 6.54 13.98
C LEU A 256 -6.75 5.63 13.39
N LEU A 257 -6.62 4.42 13.92
CA LEU A 257 -5.58 3.44 13.57
C LEU A 257 -6.23 2.20 12.99
N LEU A 258 -6.16 2.03 11.68
CA LEU A 258 -6.82 0.93 10.97
C LEU A 258 -5.83 -0.12 10.40
N LYS A 259 -4.52 0.16 10.43
CA LYS A 259 -3.50 -0.80 10.00
C LYS A 259 -3.36 -1.92 11.02
N TYR A 260 -3.45 -3.17 10.56
CA TYR A 260 -3.20 -4.35 11.39
C TYR A 260 -1.69 -4.63 11.44
N SER A 261 -1.18 -4.92 12.64
CA SER A 261 0.23 -5.26 12.88
C SER A 261 0.38 -6.76 13.09
N VAL A 262 1.38 -7.33 12.46
CA VAL A 262 1.83 -8.73 12.67
C VAL A 262 3.27 -8.77 13.23
N ALA A 263 3.81 -7.61 13.63
CA ALA A 263 5.15 -7.54 14.21
C ALA A 263 5.23 -8.33 15.51
N ASP A 264 6.39 -8.97 15.70
CA ASP A 264 6.70 -9.67 16.94
C ASP A 264 6.89 -8.65 18.08
N VAL A 265 6.45 -9.03 19.27
CA VAL A 265 6.72 -8.30 20.51
C VAL A 265 7.57 -9.16 21.44
N ARG A 266 8.39 -8.52 22.29
CA ARG A 266 9.09 -9.23 23.36
C ARG A 266 8.13 -9.50 24.52
N ARG A 267 7.88 -10.78 24.80
CA ARG A 267 7.21 -11.25 26.02
C ARG A 267 8.14 -12.19 26.78
N ALA A 268 8.44 -11.87 28.03
CA ALA A 268 9.35 -12.67 28.88
C ALA A 268 10.71 -12.99 28.21
N GLY A 269 11.27 -12.05 27.41
CA GLY A 269 12.55 -12.24 26.72
C GLY A 269 12.48 -12.94 25.38
N THR A 270 11.36 -13.54 25.02
CA THR A 270 11.15 -14.25 23.75
C THR A 270 10.38 -13.36 22.78
N LEU A 271 10.75 -13.40 21.48
CA LEU A 271 9.97 -12.78 20.41
C LEU A 271 8.77 -13.67 20.11
N VAL A 272 7.57 -13.13 20.31
CA VAL A 272 6.30 -13.80 19.98
C VAL A 272 5.46 -12.87 19.11
N PRO A 273 4.59 -13.42 18.25
CA PRO A 273 3.66 -12.61 17.48
C PRO A 273 2.84 -11.72 18.40
N ALA A 274 2.71 -10.43 18.06
CA ALA A 274 1.81 -9.53 18.76
C ALA A 274 0.37 -9.91 18.42
N VAL A 275 -0.30 -10.57 19.35
CA VAL A 275 -1.77 -10.74 19.29
C VAL A 275 -2.34 -9.82 20.36
N PRO A 276 -2.71 -8.58 20.02
CA PRO A 276 -3.33 -7.70 21.00
C PRO A 276 -4.73 -8.21 21.32
N ASP A 277 -5.07 -8.23 22.60
CA ASP A 277 -6.44 -8.54 23.08
C ASP A 277 -7.46 -7.57 22.45
N CYS A 278 -6.99 -6.38 22.11
CA CYS A 278 -7.74 -5.38 21.37
C CYS A 278 -6.88 -4.80 20.24
N PRO A 279 -7.09 -5.21 18.98
CA PRO A 279 -6.42 -4.60 17.83
C PRO A 279 -6.66 -3.09 17.76
N PRO A 280 -5.64 -2.27 17.34
CA PRO A 280 -5.79 -0.82 17.24
C PRO A 280 -7.02 -0.38 16.45
N ALA A 281 -7.40 -1.11 15.40
CA ALA A 281 -8.59 -0.83 14.61
C ALA A 281 -9.88 -0.88 15.45
N LEU A 282 -9.99 -1.79 16.40
CA LEU A 282 -11.14 -1.89 17.31
C LEU A 282 -11.04 -0.83 18.43
N ALA A 283 -9.87 -0.69 19.05
CA ALA A 283 -9.63 0.27 20.14
C ALA A 283 -9.92 1.72 19.73
N THR A 284 -9.66 2.08 18.48
CA THR A 284 -9.84 3.45 17.98
C THR A 284 -11.16 3.69 17.27
N THR A 285 -12.02 2.68 17.11
CA THR A 285 -13.30 2.82 16.39
C THR A 285 -14.53 2.53 17.23
N ILE A 286 -14.51 1.48 18.07
CA ILE A 286 -15.71 1.05 18.82
C ILE A 286 -16.19 2.14 19.77
N GLY A 287 -17.41 2.62 19.56
CA GLY A 287 -18.05 3.64 20.40
C GLY A 287 -17.35 5.01 20.41
N ARG A 288 -16.30 5.20 19.58
CA ARG A 288 -15.56 6.48 19.50
C ARG A 288 -16.29 7.47 18.60
N LYS A 289 -16.37 8.75 18.99
CA LYS A 289 -16.80 9.83 18.10
C LYS A 289 -15.69 10.09 17.07
N GLY A 290 -16.05 10.22 15.81
CA GLY A 290 -15.16 10.67 14.74
C GLY A 290 -15.29 12.18 14.50
N HIS A 291 -14.38 12.74 13.70
CA HIS A 291 -14.49 14.13 13.25
C HIS A 291 -15.63 14.35 12.27
N TRP A 292 -16.01 13.33 11.53
CA TRP A 292 -17.19 13.34 10.65
C TRP A 292 -18.27 12.48 11.28
N LEU A 293 -19.47 13.02 11.39
CA LEU A 293 -20.62 12.38 12.02
C LEU A 293 -21.68 12.10 10.96
N VAL A 294 -22.51 11.07 11.16
CA VAL A 294 -23.65 10.77 10.29
C VAL A 294 -24.67 11.92 10.39
N PRO A 295 -24.95 12.67 9.31
CA PRO A 295 -25.75 13.89 9.39
C PRO A 295 -27.17 13.70 9.92
N ALA A 296 -27.76 12.52 9.70
CA ALA A 296 -29.11 12.23 10.17
C ALA A 296 -29.20 12.09 11.70
N ASN A 297 -28.13 11.62 12.37
CA ASN A 297 -28.09 11.38 13.81
C ASN A 297 -26.67 11.68 14.36
N PRO A 298 -26.26 12.94 14.39
CA PRO A 298 -24.87 13.29 14.74
C PRO A 298 -24.53 12.97 16.20
N ASP A 299 -25.48 13.07 17.13
CA ASP A 299 -25.22 12.82 18.57
C ASP A 299 -24.98 11.34 18.86
N GLU A 300 -25.66 10.43 18.17
CA GLU A 300 -25.52 9.00 18.32
C GLU A 300 -24.42 8.40 17.41
N SER A 301 -23.94 9.16 16.42
CA SER A 301 -22.95 8.69 15.46
C SER A 301 -21.62 8.37 16.16
N ARG A 302 -21.05 7.21 15.80
CA ARG A 302 -19.73 6.76 16.23
C ARG A 302 -18.96 6.27 15.00
N LEU A 303 -17.64 6.13 15.12
CA LEU A 303 -16.83 5.52 14.05
C LEU A 303 -17.35 4.11 13.72
N ILE A 304 -17.52 3.27 14.76
CA ILE A 304 -18.32 2.04 14.70
C ILE A 304 -19.31 2.09 15.85
N SER A 305 -20.60 2.02 15.52
CA SER A 305 -21.70 1.87 16.46
C SER A 305 -22.14 0.39 16.46
N PRO A 306 -21.77 -0.41 17.47
CA PRO A 306 -22.11 -1.83 17.53
C PRO A 306 -23.61 -2.09 17.32
N GLY A 307 -23.96 -3.00 16.41
CA GLY A 307 -25.33 -3.34 16.06
C GLY A 307 -26.09 -2.27 15.25
N LYS A 308 -25.47 -1.10 14.99
CA LYS A 308 -26.13 0.03 14.31
C LYS A 308 -25.28 0.54 13.14
N PRO A 309 -25.25 -0.18 12.02
CA PRO A 309 -24.42 0.19 10.85
C PRO A 309 -24.81 1.56 10.28
N GLU A 310 -26.06 1.98 10.37
CA GLU A 310 -26.56 3.28 9.93
C GLU A 310 -26.03 4.45 10.76
N LEU A 311 -25.61 4.22 11.99
CA LEU A 311 -24.97 5.20 12.89
C LEU A 311 -23.43 5.11 12.85
N SER A 312 -22.88 4.16 12.08
CA SER A 312 -21.44 3.93 11.96
C SER A 312 -20.86 4.82 10.86
N SER A 313 -20.22 5.92 11.25
CA SER A 313 -19.68 6.92 10.31
C SER A 313 -18.62 6.31 9.36
N LEU A 314 -17.89 5.28 9.79
CA LEU A 314 -16.96 4.54 8.95
C LEU A 314 -17.70 3.90 7.75
N ILE A 315 -18.82 3.22 7.98
CA ILE A 315 -19.62 2.58 6.92
C ILE A 315 -20.22 3.63 5.99
N GLU A 316 -20.80 4.69 6.54
CA GLU A 316 -21.40 5.76 5.74
C GLU A 316 -20.37 6.44 4.83
N ARG A 317 -19.15 6.62 5.31
CA ARG A 317 -18.07 7.18 4.48
C ARG A 317 -17.58 6.22 3.38
N VAL A 318 -17.51 4.91 3.65
CA VAL A 318 -17.21 3.90 2.61
C VAL A 318 -18.35 3.84 1.58
N ARG A 319 -19.61 4.01 2.01
CA ARG A 319 -20.80 4.07 1.15
C ARG A 319 -20.85 5.32 0.29
N SER A 320 -20.35 6.44 0.79
CA SER A 320 -20.40 7.74 0.10
C SER A 320 -19.45 7.83 -1.09
N ARG A 321 -19.86 8.57 -2.12
CA ARG A 321 -18.99 9.06 -3.21
C ARG A 321 -19.10 10.57 -3.38
N ARG A 322 -19.52 11.27 -2.33
CA ARG A 322 -19.46 12.74 -2.27
C ARG A 322 -18.05 13.15 -1.79
N PRO A 323 -17.36 14.06 -2.47
CA PRO A 323 -15.98 14.44 -2.12
C PRO A 323 -15.78 14.85 -0.65
N SER A 324 -16.80 15.49 -0.04
CA SER A 324 -16.75 15.93 1.36
C SER A 324 -16.90 14.81 2.39
N SER A 325 -17.34 13.63 2.00
CA SER A 325 -17.65 12.54 2.94
C SER A 325 -17.12 11.16 2.54
N GLN A 326 -16.70 10.96 1.29
CA GLN A 326 -16.23 9.66 0.85
C GLN A 326 -14.92 9.23 1.55
N MET A 327 -14.78 7.89 1.73
CA MET A 327 -13.51 7.23 2.04
C MET A 327 -13.35 5.99 1.14
N PRO A 328 -12.16 5.76 0.58
CA PRO A 328 -11.01 6.68 0.51
C PRO A 328 -11.33 8.00 -0.21
N PRO A 329 -10.63 9.12 0.11
CA PRO A 329 -10.89 10.42 -0.51
C PRO A 329 -10.35 10.52 -1.94
N ILE A 330 -9.38 9.67 -2.30
CA ILE A 330 -8.70 9.61 -3.60
C ILE A 330 -8.66 8.18 -4.12
N GLY A 331 -8.36 8.02 -5.42
CA GLY A 331 -8.08 6.72 -6.06
C GLY A 331 -9.30 5.85 -6.35
N THR A 332 -10.54 6.35 -6.13
CA THR A 332 -11.76 5.61 -6.44
C THR A 332 -12.95 6.55 -6.70
N VAL A 333 -13.73 6.23 -7.73
CA VAL A 333 -14.96 6.93 -8.10
C VAL A 333 -16.19 6.04 -8.01
N VAL A 334 -15.97 4.71 -7.86
CA VAL A 334 -17.05 3.72 -7.73
C VAL A 334 -17.04 3.16 -6.30
N ARG A 335 -18.26 3.01 -5.74
CA ARG A 335 -18.45 2.39 -4.42
C ARG A 335 -18.09 0.92 -4.47
N ASP A 336 -17.31 0.47 -3.49
CA ASP A 336 -17.14 -0.95 -3.20
C ASP A 336 -18.39 -1.48 -2.47
N ARG A 337 -19.32 -2.06 -3.22
CA ARG A 337 -20.57 -2.58 -2.66
C ARG A 337 -20.33 -3.77 -1.73
N ALA A 338 -19.43 -4.69 -2.13
CA ALA A 338 -19.10 -5.86 -1.33
C ALA A 338 -18.48 -5.45 0.03
N ALA A 339 -17.65 -4.41 0.05
CA ALA A 339 -17.11 -3.89 1.29
C ALA A 339 -18.18 -3.26 2.19
N VAL A 340 -19.13 -2.51 1.63
CA VAL A 340 -20.26 -1.96 2.41
C VAL A 340 -21.09 -3.10 3.01
N GLU A 341 -21.36 -4.16 2.25
CA GLU A 341 -22.09 -5.34 2.70
C GLU A 341 -21.34 -6.08 3.81
N LEU A 342 -20.04 -6.36 3.61
CA LEU A 342 -19.18 -7.01 4.62
C LEU A 342 -19.13 -6.22 5.93
N LEU A 343 -18.84 -4.90 5.86
CA LEU A 343 -18.74 -4.05 7.03
C LEU A 343 -20.11 -3.91 7.75
N THR A 344 -21.21 -3.85 6.99
CA THR A 344 -22.57 -3.82 7.54
C THR A 344 -22.88 -5.12 8.26
N ALA A 345 -22.64 -6.27 7.62
CA ALA A 345 -22.84 -7.59 8.22
C ALA A 345 -22.01 -7.76 9.49
N TRP A 346 -20.72 -7.39 9.45
CA TRP A 346 -19.85 -7.46 10.61
C TRP A 346 -20.33 -6.59 11.77
N VAL A 347 -20.74 -5.34 11.53
CA VAL A 347 -21.25 -4.44 12.59
C VAL A 347 -22.58 -4.90 13.14
N THR A 348 -23.41 -5.55 12.32
CA THR A 348 -24.73 -6.09 12.74
C THR A 348 -24.60 -7.43 13.47
N ALA A 349 -23.50 -8.17 13.25
CA ALA A 349 -23.31 -9.50 13.85
C ALA A 349 -23.23 -9.44 15.37
N SER A 350 -23.70 -10.54 15.99
CA SER A 350 -23.63 -10.92 17.41
C SER A 350 -23.50 -9.79 18.44
N PRO A 351 -24.61 -9.36 19.07
CA PRO A 351 -24.58 -8.40 20.18
C PRO A 351 -23.60 -8.77 21.30
N ASP A 352 -23.45 -10.06 21.60
CA ASP A 352 -22.55 -10.59 22.65
C ASP A 352 -21.07 -10.42 22.27
N GLU A 353 -20.70 -10.55 20.97
CA GLU A 353 -19.34 -10.30 20.53
C GLU A 353 -19.00 -8.82 20.69
N TRP A 354 -19.89 -7.94 20.27
CA TRP A 354 -19.70 -6.51 20.41
C TRP A 354 -19.66 -6.07 21.87
N ALA A 355 -20.47 -6.69 22.75
CA ALA A 355 -20.41 -6.41 24.19
C ALA A 355 -19.03 -6.79 24.77
N ARG A 356 -18.48 -7.95 24.40
CA ARG A 356 -17.12 -8.37 24.80
C ARG A 356 -16.05 -7.41 24.24
N LEU A 357 -16.12 -7.09 22.96
CA LEU A 357 -15.20 -6.17 22.32
C LEU A 357 -15.29 -4.75 22.92
N ALA A 358 -16.47 -4.26 23.21
CA ALA A 358 -16.67 -2.98 23.88
C ALA A 358 -16.09 -2.98 25.30
N ALA A 359 -16.25 -4.09 26.03
CA ALA A 359 -15.65 -4.25 27.35
C ALA A 359 -14.11 -4.27 27.32
N THR A 360 -13.52 -4.85 26.28
CA THR A 360 -12.07 -4.97 26.12
C THR A 360 -11.45 -3.74 25.43
N CYS A 361 -12.13 -3.17 24.41
CA CYS A 361 -11.64 -2.16 23.50
C CYS A 361 -12.31 -0.79 23.63
N GLY A 362 -13.38 -0.68 24.42
CA GLY A 362 -14.22 0.52 24.51
C GLY A 362 -13.52 1.75 25.11
N PRO A 363 -14.15 2.94 25.03
CA PRO A 363 -13.63 4.18 25.59
C PRO A 363 -13.32 4.05 27.08
N GLY A 364 -12.14 4.53 27.50
CA GLY A 364 -11.74 4.55 28.93
C GLY A 364 -10.80 3.40 29.36
N ARG A 365 -10.39 2.53 28.45
CA ARG A 365 -9.32 1.54 28.69
C ARG A 365 -8.14 1.81 27.74
N SER A 366 -7.08 2.37 28.28
CA SER A 366 -5.76 2.56 27.66
C SER A 366 -4.79 1.55 28.27
#